data_e07344a23885229f1b62680c1e076dc8
#
_entry.id   e07344a23885229f1b62680c1e076dc8
#
_cell.length_a   1.000
_cell.length_b   1.000
_cell.length_c   1.000
_cell.angle_alpha   90.00
_cell.angle_beta   90.00
_cell.angle_gamma   90.00
#
_symmetry.space_group_name_H-M   'P 1'
#
loop_
_entity.id
_entity.type
_entity.pdbx_description
1 polymer ?
#
loop_
_entity_poly.entity_id
_entity_poly.type
_entity_poly.pdbx_seq_one_letter_code
_entity_poly.pdbx_strand_id
1 'polypeptide(L)'
;MTRQKLKRFHVKRIYSTLLLSYGALLAAPFIAVFLLLSFWKNSTENYYSEIMKNDLTEGRMAFEKQLDIMCAGAFSVSNDSDLKWVYFLDGLKDGDNNIAALIRCNDMLRQTFADSEHYQNYSVIMKNELIFRKSGMVVGDKFFYDNYCTYQNTDFETWRKQSFESNTWQLFPLEEIDTGERTFQAMTFSYPVRNYIQQEPEANAVVQFLLSKENLEQMFGQLLSRQGGILIYGAEDRLLASLGKINADGDDPENTDLFLSEATGEDIRQIKWNGTDCLVVNQTSEENGMHFAAVLPMAVVMQNFQRIRRAAWLILFTGAVLEIGLGCCFALRYSKPIHNLIDNMQGFFMLEDREIHKTENISEYEYLEKGVHALLDDYQSLNAMLQEKTVKERRNFLTLLMNGEFDTELNIIEEAAHAGIRLVQKDYYVLVFGSEEGEKLLSAAKKCAETETEQIWYPVDPTHVALLQYCTEENPM
;
A
#
# COMPACT_ATOMS: atom_id res chain seq x y z
N MET A 1 14.86 42.03 -33.79
CA MET A 1 14.43 40.65 -33.51
C MET A 1 15.11 40.01 -32.32
N THR A 2 16.15 40.55 -31.77
CA THR A 2 16.96 40.03 -30.64
C THR A 2 16.38 40.30 -29.25
N ARG A 3 15.64 41.42 -29.04
CA ARG A 3 15.08 41.81 -27.74
C ARG A 3 13.94 40.95 -27.21
N GLN A 4 13.10 40.38 -28.10
CA GLN A 4 11.98 39.49 -27.70
C GLN A 4 12.43 38.06 -27.34
N LYS A 5 13.52 37.55 -27.89
CA LYS A 5 14.07 36.22 -27.56
C LYS A 5 14.72 36.18 -26.18
N LEU A 6 15.36 37.28 -25.76
CA LEU A 6 16.00 37.38 -24.43
C LEU A 6 14.98 37.50 -23.30
N LYS A 7 13.85 38.21 -23.50
CA LYS A 7 12.73 38.26 -22.52
C LYS A 7 12.11 36.87 -22.26
N ARG A 8 12.08 36.00 -23.27
CA ARG A 8 11.51 34.61 -23.14
C ARG A 8 12.42 33.66 -22.36
N PHE A 9 13.72 33.86 -22.31
CA PHE A 9 14.66 32.94 -21.62
C PHE A 9 14.67 33.12 -20.10
N HIS A 10 14.51 34.34 -19.61
CA HIS A 10 14.55 34.64 -18.17
C HIS A 10 13.26 34.20 -17.45
N VAL A 11 12.10 34.43 -18.07
CA VAL A 11 10.79 33.95 -17.54
C VAL A 11 10.77 32.43 -17.36
N LYS A 12 11.55 31.68 -18.17
CA LYS A 12 11.63 30.22 -18.05
C LYS A 12 12.32 29.73 -16.77
N ARG A 13 13.23 30.47 -16.17
CA ARG A 13 14.08 29.98 -15.06
C ARG A 13 13.36 30.04 -13.72
N ILE A 14 12.72 31.14 -13.34
CA ILE A 14 11.89 31.23 -12.11
C ILE A 14 10.73 30.23 -12.23
N TYR A 15 10.09 30.21 -13.40
CA TYR A 15 8.97 29.31 -13.66
C TYR A 15 9.40 27.84 -13.54
N SER A 16 10.56 27.46 -14.10
CA SER A 16 11.08 26.10 -14.01
C SER A 16 11.49 25.71 -12.58
N THR A 17 12.07 26.62 -11.81
CA THR A 17 12.48 26.36 -10.43
C THR A 17 11.27 26.18 -9.51
N LEU A 18 10.25 27.03 -9.65
CA LEU A 18 8.97 26.89 -8.94
C LEU A 18 8.27 25.59 -9.34
N LEU A 19 8.21 25.28 -10.63
CA LEU A 19 7.58 24.06 -11.14
C LEU A 19 8.31 22.79 -10.67
N LEU A 20 9.63 22.85 -10.52
CA LEU A 20 10.46 21.75 -10.00
C LEU A 20 10.27 21.57 -8.49
N SER A 21 10.11 22.63 -7.73
CA SER A 21 9.81 22.57 -6.29
C SER A 21 8.42 22.00 -6.03
N TYR A 22 7.41 22.37 -6.81
CA TYR A 22 6.07 21.79 -6.76
C TYR A 22 6.08 20.33 -7.23
N GLY A 23 6.89 19.99 -8.26
CA GLY A 23 7.08 18.60 -8.70
C GLY A 23 7.70 17.71 -7.61
N ALA A 24 8.63 18.22 -6.83
CA ALA A 24 9.19 17.50 -5.67
C ALA A 24 8.14 17.28 -4.56
N LEU A 25 7.28 18.26 -4.32
CA LEU A 25 6.18 18.16 -3.36
C LEU A 25 5.14 17.10 -3.78
N LEU A 26 4.87 17.01 -5.11
CA LEU A 26 4.02 15.97 -5.70
C LEU A 26 4.61 14.57 -5.55
N ALA A 27 5.92 14.40 -5.59
CA ALA A 27 6.55 13.09 -5.50
C ALA A 27 6.27 12.38 -4.16
N ALA A 28 6.16 13.11 -3.06
CA ALA A 28 5.94 12.56 -1.73
C ALA A 28 4.63 11.75 -1.60
N PRO A 29 3.44 12.25 -2.00
CA PRO A 29 2.21 11.46 -1.95
C PRO A 29 2.22 10.28 -2.91
N PHE A 30 2.88 10.38 -4.09
CA PHE A 30 3.03 9.24 -4.99
C PHE A 30 3.85 8.11 -4.37
N ILE A 31 4.97 8.45 -3.73
CA ILE A 31 5.81 7.47 -3.03
C ILE A 31 5.02 6.85 -1.86
N ALA A 32 4.31 7.66 -1.08
CA ALA A 32 3.52 7.18 0.04
C ALA A 32 2.42 6.20 -0.42
N VAL A 33 1.66 6.53 -1.47
CA VAL A 33 0.62 5.64 -2.01
C VAL A 33 1.22 4.38 -2.63
N PHE A 34 2.36 4.49 -3.32
CA PHE A 34 3.06 3.31 -3.85
C PHE A 34 3.48 2.35 -2.75
N LEU A 35 4.07 2.85 -1.66
CA LEU A 35 4.45 2.05 -0.49
C LEU A 35 3.23 1.43 0.19
N LEU A 36 2.14 2.19 0.37
CA LEU A 36 0.89 1.69 0.94
C LEU A 36 0.27 0.60 0.08
N LEU A 37 0.23 0.76 -1.24
CA LEU A 37 -0.30 -0.25 -2.15
C LEU A 37 0.56 -1.52 -2.15
N SER A 38 1.89 -1.38 -2.08
CA SER A 38 2.81 -2.51 -1.97
C SER A 38 2.63 -3.27 -0.67
N PHE A 39 2.57 -2.56 0.45
CA PHE A 39 2.29 -3.14 1.77
C PHE A 39 0.92 -3.86 1.80
N TRP A 40 -0.09 -3.24 1.23
CA TRP A 40 -1.45 -3.80 1.22
C TRP A 40 -1.58 -5.03 0.33
N LYS A 41 -0.83 -5.07 -0.79
CA LYS A 41 -0.74 -6.27 -1.62
C LYS A 41 -0.24 -7.45 -0.80
N ASN A 42 0.92 -7.31 -0.15
CA ASN A 42 1.52 -8.38 0.67
C ASN A 42 0.61 -8.77 1.85
N SER A 43 -0.02 -7.79 2.50
CA SER A 43 -0.96 -8.05 3.60
C SER A 43 -2.19 -8.83 3.14
N THR A 44 -2.70 -8.54 1.93
CA THR A 44 -3.84 -9.26 1.35
C THR A 44 -3.48 -10.70 1.01
N GLU A 45 -2.31 -10.93 0.40
CA GLU A 45 -1.80 -12.27 0.11
C GLU A 45 -1.66 -13.11 1.38
N ASN A 46 -1.02 -12.58 2.42
CA ASN A 46 -0.86 -13.26 3.70
C ASN A 46 -2.21 -13.56 4.38
N TYR A 47 -3.15 -12.63 4.34
CA TYR A 47 -4.48 -12.80 4.90
C TYR A 47 -5.25 -13.94 4.23
N TYR A 48 -5.25 -13.98 2.88
CA TYR A 48 -5.91 -15.07 2.16
C TYR A 48 -5.20 -16.41 2.35
N SER A 49 -3.88 -16.41 2.45
CA SER A 49 -3.10 -17.61 2.77
C SER A 49 -3.48 -18.22 4.11
N GLU A 50 -3.60 -17.40 5.14
CA GLU A 50 -3.99 -17.85 6.47
C GLU A 50 -5.44 -18.37 6.50
N ILE A 51 -6.35 -17.67 5.82
CA ILE A 51 -7.74 -18.15 5.69
C ILE A 51 -7.79 -19.50 4.97
N MET A 52 -7.09 -19.61 3.83
CA MET A 52 -7.06 -20.88 3.07
C MET A 52 -6.48 -22.03 3.89
N LYS A 53 -5.45 -21.76 4.68
CA LYS A 53 -4.86 -22.75 5.59
C LYS A 53 -5.87 -23.22 6.62
N ASN A 54 -6.63 -22.31 7.22
CA ASN A 54 -7.66 -22.66 8.21
C ASN A 54 -8.83 -23.40 7.57
N ASP A 55 -9.34 -22.89 6.43
CA ASP A 55 -10.44 -23.52 5.70
C ASP A 55 -10.04 -24.95 5.22
N LEU A 56 -8.77 -25.13 4.78
CA LEU A 56 -8.24 -26.42 4.39
C LEU A 56 -8.09 -27.38 5.58
N THR A 57 -7.60 -26.87 6.73
CA THR A 57 -7.48 -27.66 7.97
C THR A 57 -8.83 -28.16 8.42
N GLU A 58 -9.86 -27.31 8.42
CA GLU A 58 -11.23 -27.67 8.80
C GLU A 58 -11.79 -28.75 7.86
N GLY A 59 -11.65 -28.57 6.56
CA GLY A 59 -12.10 -29.54 5.57
C GLY A 59 -11.37 -30.88 5.67
N ARG A 60 -10.03 -30.86 5.86
CA ARG A 60 -9.21 -32.04 6.08
C ARG A 60 -9.65 -32.82 7.33
N MET A 61 -9.83 -32.12 8.45
CA MET A 61 -10.27 -32.75 9.69
C MET A 61 -11.68 -33.36 9.55
N ALA A 62 -12.59 -32.69 8.82
CA ALA A 62 -13.91 -33.25 8.53
C ALA A 62 -13.83 -34.51 7.68
N PHE A 63 -12.95 -34.51 6.68
CA PHE A 63 -12.72 -35.69 5.82
C PHE A 63 -12.08 -36.85 6.59
N GLU A 64 -11.01 -36.58 7.38
CA GLU A 64 -10.37 -37.61 8.23
C GLU A 64 -11.35 -38.21 9.22
N LYS A 65 -12.16 -37.38 9.89
CA LYS A 65 -13.22 -37.86 10.78
C LYS A 65 -14.21 -38.75 10.05
N GLN A 66 -14.56 -38.44 8.81
CA GLN A 66 -15.46 -39.28 8.00
C GLN A 66 -14.81 -40.63 7.68
N LEU A 67 -13.49 -40.64 7.35
CA LEU A 67 -12.76 -41.92 7.17
C LEU A 67 -12.73 -42.73 8.45
N ASP A 68 -12.51 -42.13 9.60
CA ASP A 68 -12.52 -42.80 10.90
C ASP A 68 -13.88 -43.44 11.19
N ILE A 69 -14.97 -42.74 10.91
CA ILE A 69 -16.32 -43.25 11.07
C ILE A 69 -16.54 -44.49 10.14
N MET A 70 -16.09 -44.43 8.89
CA MET A 70 -16.18 -45.53 7.94
C MET A 70 -15.31 -46.71 8.37
N CYS A 71 -14.08 -46.48 8.82
CA CYS A 71 -13.20 -47.49 9.39
C CYS A 71 -13.82 -48.16 10.61
N ALA A 72 -14.36 -47.40 11.56
CA ALA A 72 -14.97 -47.93 12.76
C ALA A 72 -16.23 -48.76 12.44
N GLY A 73 -17.05 -48.30 11.49
CA GLY A 73 -18.21 -49.07 11.00
C GLY A 73 -17.80 -50.36 10.34
N ALA A 74 -16.83 -50.35 9.43
CA ALA A 74 -16.33 -51.56 8.78
C ALA A 74 -15.67 -52.53 9.77
N PHE A 75 -14.93 -52.04 10.74
CA PHE A 75 -14.33 -52.83 11.80
C PHE A 75 -15.41 -53.51 12.68
N SER A 76 -16.46 -52.78 13.05
CA SER A 76 -17.59 -53.33 13.80
C SER A 76 -18.23 -54.50 13.06
N VAL A 77 -18.52 -54.31 11.76
CA VAL A 77 -19.05 -55.34 10.86
C VAL A 77 -18.10 -56.54 10.76
N SER A 78 -16.80 -56.30 10.63
CA SER A 78 -15.80 -57.39 10.50
C SER A 78 -15.70 -58.28 11.74
N ASN A 79 -16.10 -57.81 12.91
CA ASN A 79 -16.06 -58.54 14.15
C ASN A 79 -17.39 -59.24 14.50
N ASP A 80 -18.45 -59.02 13.74
CA ASP A 80 -19.75 -59.62 13.99
C ASP A 80 -19.75 -61.15 13.80
N SER A 81 -20.39 -61.85 14.72
CA SER A 81 -20.41 -63.31 14.72
C SER A 81 -21.33 -63.91 13.68
N ASP A 82 -22.48 -63.28 13.40
CA ASP A 82 -23.44 -63.74 12.41
C ASP A 82 -22.84 -63.55 11.00
N LEU A 83 -22.14 -62.43 10.76
CA LEU A 83 -21.47 -62.18 9.50
C LEU A 83 -20.33 -63.18 9.25
N LYS A 84 -19.51 -63.47 10.28
CA LYS A 84 -18.47 -64.51 10.20
C LYS A 84 -19.02 -65.88 9.84
N TRP A 85 -20.21 -66.21 10.34
CA TRP A 85 -20.86 -67.46 9.99
C TRP A 85 -21.32 -67.47 8.52
N VAL A 86 -21.83 -66.36 8.01
CA VAL A 86 -22.26 -66.17 6.59
C VAL A 86 -21.11 -66.35 5.61
N TYR A 87 -19.85 -66.04 5.98
CA TYR A 87 -18.70 -66.29 5.11
C TYR A 87 -18.53 -67.75 4.69
N PHE A 88 -18.93 -68.66 5.52
CA PHE A 88 -18.79 -70.10 5.29
C PHE A 88 -20.02 -70.76 4.60
N LEU A 89 -21.01 -69.96 4.32
CA LEU A 89 -22.19 -70.49 3.58
C LEU A 89 -21.80 -70.71 2.11
N ASP A 90 -22.04 -71.91 1.65
CA ASP A 90 -21.86 -72.29 0.24
C ASP A 90 -23.09 -71.87 -0.57
N GLY A 91 -23.38 -70.60 -0.59
CA GLY A 91 -24.55 -70.02 -1.24
C GLY A 91 -25.89 -70.28 -0.51
N LEU A 92 -26.98 -69.96 -1.18
CA LEU A 92 -28.34 -70.12 -0.65
C LEU A 92 -28.84 -71.61 -0.64
N LYS A 93 -27.93 -72.58 -0.82
CA LYS A 93 -28.30 -73.96 -1.03
C LYS A 93 -28.72 -74.78 0.22
N ASP A 94 -28.39 -74.26 1.41
CA ASP A 94 -28.70 -75.00 2.66
C ASP A 94 -29.82 -74.35 3.47
N GLY A 95 -31.01 -74.81 3.32
CA GLY A 95 -32.19 -74.82 4.18
C GLY A 95 -32.57 -73.54 5.02
N ASP A 96 -33.64 -73.60 5.76
CA ASP A 96 -34.29 -72.51 6.51
C ASP A 96 -33.40 -71.82 7.55
N ASN A 97 -32.35 -72.46 8.12
CA ASN A 97 -31.46 -71.91 9.09
C ASN A 97 -30.58 -70.83 8.50
N ASN A 98 -30.25 -70.88 7.24
CA ASN A 98 -29.40 -69.90 6.54
C ASN A 98 -30.19 -68.64 6.25
N ILE A 99 -31.46 -68.71 5.94
CA ILE A 99 -32.32 -67.56 5.70
C ILE A 99 -32.42 -66.68 6.97
N ALA A 100 -32.61 -67.34 8.13
CA ALA A 100 -32.69 -66.62 9.40
C ALA A 100 -31.39 -65.89 9.76
N ALA A 101 -30.22 -66.49 9.46
CA ALA A 101 -28.90 -65.82 9.65
C ALA A 101 -28.73 -64.65 8.68
N LEU A 102 -29.11 -64.81 7.42
CA LEU A 102 -29.05 -63.73 6.43
C LEU A 102 -29.94 -62.56 6.79
N ILE A 103 -31.14 -62.81 7.33
CA ILE A 103 -32.03 -61.74 7.82
C ILE A 103 -31.37 -61.00 9.01
N ARG A 104 -30.82 -61.74 10.00
CA ARG A 104 -30.15 -61.15 11.16
C ARG A 104 -28.96 -60.30 10.72
N CYS A 105 -28.12 -60.78 9.79
CA CYS A 105 -27.02 -60.00 9.24
C CYS A 105 -27.52 -58.72 8.57
N ASN A 106 -28.54 -58.81 7.74
CA ASN A 106 -29.11 -57.65 7.07
C ASN A 106 -29.66 -56.62 8.08
N ASP A 107 -30.36 -57.09 9.12
CA ASP A 107 -30.92 -56.22 10.17
C ASP A 107 -29.79 -55.59 11.01
N MET A 108 -28.75 -56.34 11.35
CA MET A 108 -27.56 -55.84 12.05
C MET A 108 -26.86 -54.75 11.23
N LEU A 109 -26.60 -55.01 9.94
CA LEU A 109 -25.99 -54.04 9.05
C LEU A 109 -26.82 -52.77 8.91
N ARG A 110 -28.14 -52.91 8.80
CA ARG A 110 -29.07 -51.79 8.78
C ARG A 110 -29.02 -50.98 10.09
N GLN A 111 -28.91 -51.65 11.25
CA GLN A 111 -28.78 -50.97 12.53
C GLN A 111 -27.41 -50.28 12.67
N THR A 112 -26.33 -50.97 12.30
CA THR A 112 -24.96 -50.42 12.37
C THR A 112 -24.80 -49.18 11.49
N PHE A 113 -25.43 -49.19 10.30
CA PHE A 113 -25.36 -48.11 9.34
C PHE A 113 -26.64 -47.26 9.26
N ALA A 114 -27.45 -47.26 10.35
CA ALA A 114 -28.71 -46.52 10.40
C ALA A 114 -28.54 -45.02 10.30
N ASP A 115 -27.38 -44.50 10.74
CA ASP A 115 -27.04 -43.09 10.69
C ASP A 115 -26.68 -42.70 9.25
N SER A 116 -27.73 -42.44 8.46
CA SER A 116 -27.66 -42.29 7.02
C SER A 116 -26.98 -40.98 6.56
N GLU A 117 -26.67 -40.06 7.46
CA GLU A 117 -25.93 -38.83 7.12
C GLU A 117 -24.48 -39.12 6.75
N HIS A 118 -23.90 -40.15 7.41
CA HIS A 118 -22.51 -40.53 7.21
C HIS A 118 -22.32 -41.62 6.14
N TYR A 119 -23.34 -42.49 5.93
CA TYR A 119 -23.27 -43.62 5.03
C TYR A 119 -24.41 -43.58 4.02
N GLN A 120 -24.25 -42.80 2.96
CA GLN A 120 -25.32 -42.69 1.94
C GLN A 120 -25.60 -44.03 1.23
N ASN A 121 -24.54 -44.73 0.84
CA ASN A 121 -24.62 -46.05 0.27
C ASN A 121 -23.48 -46.90 0.84
N TYR A 122 -23.84 -48.03 1.39
CA TYR A 122 -22.88 -49.05 1.80
C TYR A 122 -23.19 -50.38 1.09
N SER A 123 -22.18 -51.19 0.88
CA SER A 123 -22.27 -52.58 0.45
C SER A 123 -21.27 -53.42 1.22
N VAL A 124 -21.69 -54.63 1.61
CA VAL A 124 -20.82 -55.68 2.16
C VAL A 124 -20.80 -56.81 1.17
N ILE A 125 -19.70 -56.94 0.46
CA ILE A 125 -19.51 -57.85 -0.65
C ILE A 125 -18.70 -59.05 -0.11
N MET A 126 -19.28 -60.24 -0.20
CA MET A 126 -18.64 -61.44 0.32
C MET A 126 -17.98 -62.26 -0.80
N LYS A 127 -16.91 -63.00 -0.48
CA LYS A 127 -16.21 -63.87 -1.41
C LYS A 127 -17.13 -64.98 -2.04
N ASN A 128 -18.16 -65.38 -1.30
CA ASN A 128 -19.19 -66.37 -1.75
C ASN A 128 -20.29 -65.71 -2.61
N GLU A 129 -20.05 -64.50 -3.17
CA GLU A 129 -20.95 -63.76 -4.05
C GLU A 129 -22.25 -63.25 -3.37
N LEU A 130 -22.37 -63.32 -2.04
CA LEU A 130 -23.45 -62.69 -1.31
C LEU A 130 -23.11 -61.20 -1.06
N ILE A 131 -24.06 -60.32 -1.36
CA ILE A 131 -23.85 -58.89 -1.20
C ILE A 131 -25.02 -58.27 -0.43
N PHE A 132 -24.71 -57.66 0.69
CA PHE A 132 -25.62 -56.85 1.49
C PHE A 132 -25.50 -55.39 1.13
N ARG A 133 -26.59 -54.74 0.88
CA ARG A 133 -26.69 -53.32 0.58
C ARG A 133 -27.82 -52.66 1.37
N LYS A 134 -27.85 -51.32 1.41
CA LYS A 134 -28.89 -50.57 2.12
C LYS A 134 -30.32 -50.98 1.73
N SER A 135 -30.57 -51.27 0.45
CA SER A 135 -31.88 -51.64 -0.09
C SER A 135 -32.17 -53.12 -0.04
N GLY A 136 -31.27 -53.96 0.46
CA GLY A 136 -31.48 -55.42 0.54
C GLY A 136 -30.22 -56.23 0.17
N MET A 137 -30.45 -57.51 -0.16
CA MET A 137 -29.39 -58.46 -0.49
C MET A 137 -29.44 -58.81 -1.99
N VAL A 138 -28.27 -59.03 -2.57
CA VAL A 138 -28.06 -59.43 -3.96
C VAL A 138 -27.13 -60.63 -4.00
N VAL A 139 -27.25 -61.47 -4.98
CA VAL A 139 -26.39 -62.63 -5.23
C VAL A 139 -25.71 -62.44 -6.58
N GLY A 140 -24.38 -62.65 -6.62
CA GLY A 140 -23.57 -62.50 -7.81
C GLY A 140 -22.87 -61.15 -7.84
N ASP A 141 -21.54 -61.16 -7.65
CA ASP A 141 -20.72 -59.94 -7.64
C ASP A 141 -20.70 -59.22 -8.99
N LYS A 142 -20.69 -59.98 -10.11
CA LYS A 142 -20.80 -59.37 -11.44
C LYS A 142 -22.20 -58.76 -11.68
N PHE A 143 -23.26 -59.43 -11.25
CA PHE A 143 -24.62 -58.91 -11.35
C PHE A 143 -24.79 -57.62 -10.53
N PHE A 144 -24.18 -57.60 -9.33
CA PHE A 144 -24.16 -56.40 -8.49
C PHE A 144 -23.42 -55.28 -9.19
N TYR A 145 -22.20 -55.53 -9.71
CA TYR A 145 -21.43 -54.55 -10.42
C TYR A 145 -22.19 -53.94 -11.60
N ASP A 146 -22.72 -54.77 -12.49
CA ASP A 146 -23.40 -54.36 -13.72
C ASP A 146 -24.72 -53.58 -13.47
N ASN A 147 -25.40 -53.82 -12.32
CA ASN A 147 -26.71 -53.23 -12.07
C ASN A 147 -26.76 -52.22 -10.91
N TYR A 148 -25.78 -52.22 -10.03
CA TYR A 148 -25.84 -51.41 -8.79
C TYR A 148 -24.56 -50.68 -8.42
N CYS A 149 -23.47 -50.91 -9.14
CA CYS A 149 -22.19 -50.27 -8.82
C CYS A 149 -21.25 -50.23 -10.04
N THR A 150 -21.77 -49.78 -11.19
CA THR A 150 -20.99 -49.69 -12.42
C THR A 150 -20.15 -48.43 -12.40
N TYR A 151 -18.83 -48.60 -12.48
CA TYR A 151 -17.87 -47.49 -12.54
C TYR A 151 -17.59 -47.09 -13.99
N GLN A 152 -17.43 -45.83 -14.26
CA GLN A 152 -17.20 -45.33 -15.62
C GLN A 152 -15.82 -45.73 -16.17
N ASN A 153 -14.78 -45.68 -15.32
CA ASN A 153 -13.38 -45.89 -15.75
C ASN A 153 -12.76 -47.20 -15.20
N THR A 154 -13.46 -47.91 -14.35
CA THR A 154 -12.96 -49.15 -13.72
C THR A 154 -13.81 -50.33 -14.14
N ASP A 155 -13.25 -51.34 -14.79
CA ASP A 155 -13.99 -52.53 -15.17
C ASP A 155 -14.19 -53.48 -13.97
N PHE A 156 -15.11 -54.46 -14.15
CA PHE A 156 -15.49 -55.43 -13.10
C PHE A 156 -14.29 -56.21 -12.54
N GLU A 157 -13.39 -56.70 -13.42
CA GLU A 157 -12.25 -57.53 -13.01
C GLU A 157 -11.26 -56.69 -12.20
N THR A 158 -10.98 -55.48 -12.66
CA THR A 158 -10.10 -54.54 -11.94
C THR A 158 -10.70 -54.15 -10.60
N TRP A 159 -12.01 -53.78 -10.57
CA TRP A 159 -12.73 -53.44 -9.35
C TRP A 159 -12.71 -54.59 -8.33
N ARG A 160 -13.01 -55.84 -8.77
CA ARG A 160 -13.01 -57.03 -7.91
C ARG A 160 -11.64 -57.30 -7.35
N LYS A 161 -10.63 -57.32 -8.22
CA LYS A 161 -9.23 -57.56 -7.83
C LYS A 161 -8.74 -56.56 -6.81
N GLN A 162 -8.90 -55.28 -7.08
CA GLN A 162 -8.46 -54.22 -6.18
C GLN A 162 -9.18 -54.30 -4.83
N SER A 163 -10.48 -54.60 -4.82
CA SER A 163 -11.28 -54.68 -3.60
C SER A 163 -10.87 -55.83 -2.70
N PHE A 164 -10.63 -57.04 -3.25
CA PHE A 164 -10.40 -58.24 -2.46
C PHE A 164 -8.92 -58.56 -2.18
N GLU A 165 -7.98 -58.12 -3.03
CA GLU A 165 -6.56 -58.43 -2.85
C GLU A 165 -5.86 -57.40 -1.90
N SER A 166 -6.48 -56.31 -1.59
CA SER A 166 -5.91 -55.30 -0.67
C SER A 166 -5.76 -55.85 0.76
N ASN A 167 -4.67 -55.47 1.42
CA ASN A 167 -4.42 -55.80 2.83
C ASN A 167 -4.93 -54.76 3.83
N THR A 168 -5.13 -53.54 3.36
CA THR A 168 -5.60 -52.40 4.15
C THR A 168 -6.76 -51.74 3.44
N TRP A 169 -7.42 -50.82 4.13
CA TRP A 169 -8.43 -50.00 3.48
C TRP A 169 -7.83 -49.15 2.36
N GLN A 170 -8.63 -48.87 1.35
CA GLN A 170 -8.25 -48.12 0.17
C GLN A 170 -9.33 -47.11 -0.20
N LEU A 171 -8.88 -46.02 -0.84
CA LEU A 171 -9.77 -45.05 -1.50
C LEU A 171 -9.61 -45.17 -3.01
N PHE A 172 -10.71 -45.34 -3.71
CA PHE A 172 -10.76 -45.26 -5.16
C PHE A 172 -11.08 -43.83 -5.57
N PRO A 173 -10.52 -43.33 -6.69
CA PRO A 173 -10.73 -41.98 -7.15
C PRO A 173 -12.20 -41.63 -7.33
N LEU A 174 -12.47 -40.32 -7.29
CA LEU A 174 -13.77 -39.76 -7.60
C LEU A 174 -14.08 -40.02 -9.07
N GLU A 175 -15.07 -40.87 -9.32
CA GLU A 175 -15.56 -41.18 -10.67
C GLU A 175 -17.09 -41.29 -10.70
N GLU A 176 -17.64 -41.34 -11.89
CA GLU A 176 -19.08 -41.52 -12.09
C GLU A 176 -19.45 -42.97 -11.84
N ILE A 177 -20.42 -43.16 -10.94
CA ILE A 177 -20.92 -44.49 -10.54
C ILE A 177 -22.40 -44.53 -10.82
N ASP A 178 -22.83 -45.55 -11.57
CA ASP A 178 -24.24 -45.89 -11.76
C ASP A 178 -24.67 -46.92 -10.74
N THR A 179 -25.64 -46.61 -9.92
CA THR A 179 -26.21 -47.48 -8.89
C THR A 179 -27.52 -48.16 -9.35
N GLY A 180 -27.89 -48.02 -10.63
CA GLY A 180 -29.15 -48.50 -11.18
C GLY A 180 -30.36 -47.65 -10.76
N GLU A 181 -30.26 -46.88 -9.71
CA GLU A 181 -31.27 -45.92 -9.26
C GLU A 181 -30.92 -44.49 -9.71
N ARG A 182 -29.64 -44.16 -9.66
CA ARG A 182 -29.09 -42.87 -10.06
C ARG A 182 -27.62 -42.99 -10.41
N THR A 183 -27.17 -42.09 -11.28
CA THR A 183 -25.76 -41.91 -11.60
C THR A 183 -25.26 -40.67 -10.90
N PHE A 184 -24.12 -40.74 -10.20
CA PHE A 184 -23.52 -39.63 -9.49
C PHE A 184 -22.01 -39.83 -9.33
N GLN A 185 -21.27 -38.74 -9.10
CA GLN A 185 -19.83 -38.81 -8.82
C GLN A 185 -19.60 -39.18 -7.36
N ALA A 186 -18.80 -40.21 -7.10
CA ALA A 186 -18.43 -40.63 -5.76
C ALA A 186 -17.00 -41.16 -5.69
N MET A 187 -16.39 -40.97 -4.53
CA MET A 187 -15.18 -41.68 -4.11
C MET A 187 -15.60 -42.94 -3.34
N THR A 188 -14.97 -44.06 -3.61
CA THR A 188 -15.28 -45.32 -2.92
C THR A 188 -14.23 -45.61 -1.86
N PHE A 189 -14.67 -45.72 -0.62
CA PHE A 189 -13.89 -46.27 0.47
C PHE A 189 -14.11 -47.76 0.53
N SER A 190 -13.06 -48.58 0.54
CA SER A 190 -13.10 -50.04 0.53
C SER A 190 -12.28 -50.59 1.70
N TYR A 191 -12.89 -51.39 2.55
CA TYR A 191 -12.28 -51.98 3.73
C TYR A 191 -12.34 -53.54 3.62
N PRO A 192 -11.17 -54.23 3.52
CA PRO A 192 -11.13 -55.70 3.43
C PRO A 192 -11.34 -56.33 4.81
N VAL A 193 -12.27 -57.26 4.89
CA VAL A 193 -12.55 -58.09 6.06
C VAL A 193 -11.83 -59.43 5.91
N ARG A 194 -10.81 -59.67 6.70
CA ARG A 194 -9.98 -60.87 6.64
C ARG A 194 -10.16 -61.76 7.86
N ASN A 195 -10.16 -63.06 7.62
CA ASN A 195 -10.06 -64.04 8.68
C ASN A 195 -8.57 -64.36 8.90
N TYR A 196 -7.98 -63.81 9.93
CA TYR A 196 -6.57 -63.99 10.26
C TYR A 196 -6.16 -65.45 10.55
N ILE A 197 -7.15 -66.36 10.70
CA ILE A 197 -6.91 -67.79 10.98
C ILE A 197 -6.53 -68.54 9.68
N GLN A 198 -7.05 -68.13 8.53
CA GLN A 198 -6.92 -68.87 7.28
C GLN A 198 -5.78 -68.41 6.36
N GLN A 199 -5.17 -67.27 6.61
CA GLN A 199 -4.07 -66.68 5.81
C GLN A 199 -4.29 -66.72 4.28
N GLU A 200 -5.55 -66.56 3.84
CA GLU A 200 -5.87 -66.52 2.42
C GLU A 200 -5.39 -65.19 1.78
N PRO A 201 -4.98 -65.22 0.51
CA PRO A 201 -4.51 -63.99 -0.18
C PRO A 201 -5.64 -63.00 -0.40
N GLU A 202 -6.88 -63.46 -0.54
CA GLU A 202 -8.08 -62.62 -0.73
C GLU A 202 -8.82 -62.38 0.59
N ALA A 203 -9.50 -61.25 0.70
CA ALA A 203 -10.37 -60.96 1.82
C ALA A 203 -11.63 -61.85 1.77
N ASN A 204 -12.19 -62.21 2.93
CA ASN A 204 -13.44 -62.97 3.03
C ASN A 204 -14.66 -62.13 2.67
N ALA A 205 -14.58 -60.85 2.95
CA ALA A 205 -15.55 -59.86 2.52
C ALA A 205 -14.91 -58.49 2.36
N VAL A 206 -15.61 -57.58 1.72
CA VAL A 206 -15.21 -56.19 1.56
C VAL A 206 -16.36 -55.31 1.95
N VAL A 207 -16.14 -54.33 2.84
CA VAL A 207 -17.11 -53.30 3.17
C VAL A 207 -16.78 -52.06 2.34
N GLN A 208 -17.73 -51.64 1.52
CA GLN A 208 -17.57 -50.45 0.69
C GLN A 208 -18.54 -49.36 1.09
N PHE A 209 -18.07 -48.12 1.10
CA PHE A 209 -18.90 -46.93 1.29
C PHE A 209 -18.66 -45.96 0.11
N LEU A 210 -19.76 -45.41 -0.40
CA LEU A 210 -19.72 -44.37 -1.44
C LEU A 210 -19.81 -43.00 -0.79
N LEU A 211 -18.79 -42.22 -0.96
CA LEU A 211 -18.72 -40.82 -0.50
C LEU A 211 -18.99 -39.92 -1.71
N SER A 212 -20.19 -39.36 -1.78
CA SER A 212 -20.61 -38.57 -2.93
C SER A 212 -19.81 -37.26 -3.02
N LYS A 213 -19.68 -36.72 -4.22
CA LYS A 213 -19.04 -35.45 -4.48
C LYS A 213 -19.68 -34.32 -3.67
N GLU A 214 -21.00 -34.33 -3.53
CA GLU A 214 -21.74 -33.36 -2.76
C GLU A 214 -21.30 -33.35 -1.28
N ASN A 215 -21.07 -34.54 -0.70
CA ASN A 215 -20.59 -34.64 0.68
C ASN A 215 -19.16 -34.11 0.81
N LEU A 216 -18.29 -34.41 -0.16
CA LEU A 216 -16.94 -33.88 -0.22
C LEU A 216 -16.97 -32.35 -0.35
N GLU A 217 -17.82 -31.83 -1.24
CA GLU A 217 -17.97 -30.37 -1.41
C GLU A 217 -18.52 -29.69 -0.16
N GLN A 218 -19.36 -30.38 0.64
CA GLN A 218 -19.81 -29.83 1.93
C GLN A 218 -18.68 -29.73 2.96
N MET A 219 -17.79 -30.73 3.04
CA MET A 219 -16.64 -30.73 3.95
C MET A 219 -15.69 -29.58 3.68
N PHE A 220 -15.50 -29.22 2.41
CA PHE A 220 -14.66 -28.12 1.96
C PHE A 220 -15.45 -26.87 1.56
N GLY A 221 -16.69 -26.74 2.04
CA GLY A 221 -17.63 -25.73 1.58
C GLY A 221 -17.16 -24.28 1.74
N GLN A 222 -16.41 -23.97 2.79
CA GLN A 222 -15.87 -22.62 3.00
C GLN A 222 -14.89 -22.23 1.89
N LEU A 223 -13.97 -23.11 1.56
CA LEU A 223 -12.98 -22.87 0.51
C LEU A 223 -13.64 -22.79 -0.88
N LEU A 224 -14.58 -23.70 -1.17
CA LEU A 224 -15.31 -23.73 -2.45
C LEU A 224 -16.21 -22.51 -2.63
N SER A 225 -16.81 -21.99 -1.55
CA SER A 225 -17.62 -20.76 -1.59
C SER A 225 -16.80 -19.53 -2.01
N ARG A 226 -15.50 -19.53 -1.78
CA ARG A 226 -14.54 -18.49 -2.20
C ARG A 226 -14.08 -18.63 -3.65
N GLN A 227 -14.68 -19.51 -4.44
CA GLN A 227 -14.27 -19.86 -5.82
C GLN A 227 -12.89 -20.57 -5.87
N GLY A 228 -12.48 -21.15 -4.79
CA GLY A 228 -11.32 -22.02 -4.72
C GLY A 228 -11.61 -23.41 -5.25
N GLY A 229 -10.58 -24.24 -5.32
CA GLY A 229 -10.66 -25.66 -5.58
C GLY A 229 -9.80 -26.45 -4.61
N ILE A 230 -10.09 -27.73 -4.53
CA ILE A 230 -9.35 -28.68 -3.71
C ILE A 230 -8.93 -29.86 -4.56
N LEU A 231 -7.67 -30.25 -4.37
CA LEU A 231 -7.10 -31.49 -4.89
C LEU A 231 -6.78 -32.40 -3.70
N ILE A 232 -7.23 -33.64 -3.74
CA ILE A 232 -7.00 -34.66 -2.72
C ILE A 232 -6.17 -35.77 -3.36
N TYR A 233 -4.99 -36.02 -2.81
CA TYR A 233 -4.10 -37.08 -3.24
C TYR A 233 -3.99 -38.19 -2.17
N GLY A 234 -3.92 -39.43 -2.59
CA GLY A 234 -3.63 -40.56 -1.72
C GLY A 234 -2.15 -40.56 -1.26
N ALA A 235 -1.82 -41.45 -0.34
CA ALA A 235 -0.45 -41.63 0.16
C ALA A 235 0.57 -42.05 -0.94
N GLU A 236 0.10 -42.55 -2.07
CA GLU A 236 0.94 -42.91 -3.24
C GLU A 236 0.94 -41.81 -4.31
N ASP A 237 0.63 -40.59 -3.92
CA ASP A 237 0.59 -39.39 -4.79
C ASP A 237 -0.42 -39.50 -5.97
N ARG A 238 -1.35 -40.44 -5.87
CA ARG A 238 -2.41 -40.57 -6.85
C ARG A 238 -3.53 -39.58 -6.57
N LEU A 239 -3.97 -38.83 -7.59
CA LEU A 239 -5.13 -37.95 -7.48
C LEU A 239 -6.40 -38.75 -7.19
N LEU A 240 -7.04 -38.45 -6.05
CA LEU A 240 -8.29 -39.11 -5.63
C LEU A 240 -9.51 -38.23 -5.94
N ALA A 241 -9.43 -36.93 -5.75
CA ALA A 241 -10.53 -36.03 -6.07
C ALA A 241 -10.06 -34.65 -6.46
N SER A 242 -10.78 -34.02 -7.38
CA SER A 242 -10.70 -32.62 -7.73
C SER A 242 -12.07 -31.99 -7.55
N LEU A 243 -12.17 -30.97 -6.69
CA LEU A 243 -13.41 -30.29 -6.33
C LEU A 243 -13.34 -28.81 -6.66
N GLY A 244 -14.47 -28.21 -6.99
CA GLY A 244 -14.57 -26.78 -7.31
C GLY A 244 -14.39 -26.48 -8.80
N LYS A 245 -14.11 -25.23 -9.12
CA LYS A 245 -14.01 -24.75 -10.51
C LYS A 245 -12.65 -24.99 -11.17
N ILE A 246 -11.74 -25.61 -10.46
CA ILE A 246 -10.40 -25.92 -10.98
C ILE A 246 -10.51 -27.26 -11.67
N ASN A 247 -10.67 -27.22 -13.00
CA ASN A 247 -10.65 -28.43 -13.80
C ASN A 247 -9.22 -28.98 -13.76
N ALA A 248 -9.05 -30.06 -13.04
CA ALA A 248 -7.93 -30.97 -13.22
C ALA A 248 -8.22 -31.90 -14.41
N ASP A 249 -8.80 -31.34 -15.50
CA ASP A 249 -8.95 -32.04 -16.76
C ASP A 249 -7.59 -32.13 -17.42
N GLY A 250 -6.96 -33.23 -17.20
CA GLY A 250 -5.73 -33.60 -17.84
C GLY A 250 -4.75 -34.15 -16.83
N ASP A 251 -4.39 -35.38 -17.03
CA ASP A 251 -3.13 -35.98 -16.70
C ASP A 251 -1.99 -35.11 -17.30
N ASP A 252 -1.83 -33.91 -16.80
CA ASP A 252 -0.62 -33.14 -17.05
C ASP A 252 0.34 -33.45 -15.91
N PRO A 253 1.24 -34.45 -16.11
CA PRO A 253 2.15 -34.92 -15.05
C PRO A 253 3.05 -33.80 -14.55
N GLU A 254 3.34 -32.77 -15.38
CA GLU A 254 4.11 -31.61 -14.97
C GLU A 254 3.41 -30.80 -13.86
N ASN A 255 2.08 -30.73 -13.87
CA ASN A 255 1.33 -30.00 -12.85
C ASN A 255 1.21 -30.81 -11.55
N THR A 256 1.05 -32.14 -11.64
CA THR A 256 0.95 -33.03 -10.47
C THR A 256 2.30 -33.10 -9.73
N ASP A 257 3.40 -33.23 -10.45
CA ASP A 257 4.75 -33.20 -9.88
C ASP A 257 5.07 -31.86 -9.19
N LEU A 258 4.53 -30.75 -9.69
CA LEU A 258 4.75 -29.43 -9.11
C LEU A 258 4.08 -29.31 -7.72
N PHE A 259 2.95 -29.99 -7.50
CA PHE A 259 2.28 -30.02 -6.19
C PHE A 259 2.96 -30.97 -5.20
N LEU A 260 3.54 -32.05 -5.67
CA LEU A 260 4.02 -33.16 -4.86
C LEU A 260 5.53 -33.09 -4.60
N SER A 261 6.33 -32.66 -5.58
CA SER A 261 7.80 -32.70 -5.51
C SER A 261 8.41 -31.78 -4.45
N GLU A 262 7.62 -30.88 -3.89
CA GLU A 262 8.09 -29.92 -2.89
C GLU A 262 7.17 -29.84 -1.65
N ALA A 263 6.21 -30.75 -1.50
CA ALA A 263 5.22 -30.77 -0.40
C ALA A 263 5.76 -31.38 0.90
N THR A 264 7.03 -31.15 1.22
CA THR A 264 7.54 -31.45 2.56
C THR A 264 7.30 -30.25 3.48
N GLY A 265 6.06 -30.10 3.94
CA GLY A 265 5.69 -29.09 4.92
C GLY A 265 4.48 -28.25 4.52
N GLU A 266 3.91 -27.52 5.48
CA GLU A 266 2.86 -26.53 5.26
C GLU A 266 3.42 -25.36 4.43
N ASP A 267 3.32 -25.42 3.12
CA ASP A 267 3.89 -24.41 2.22
C ASP A 267 2.82 -23.65 1.47
N ILE A 268 2.94 -22.31 1.52
CA ILE A 268 2.10 -21.39 0.78
C ILE A 268 2.89 -20.93 -0.44
N ARG A 269 2.38 -21.18 -1.65
CA ARG A 269 3.07 -20.84 -2.90
C ARG A 269 2.18 -20.18 -3.92
N GLN A 270 2.80 -19.36 -4.75
CA GLN A 270 2.18 -18.86 -5.98
C GLN A 270 2.69 -19.70 -7.15
N ILE A 271 1.77 -20.35 -7.83
CA ILE A 271 2.07 -21.17 -9.01
C ILE A 271 1.20 -20.74 -10.18
N LYS A 272 1.63 -21.08 -11.39
CA LYS A 272 0.79 -20.97 -12.58
C LYS A 272 0.08 -22.28 -12.83
N TRP A 273 -1.24 -22.26 -12.67
CA TRP A 273 -2.11 -23.40 -12.98
C TRP A 273 -2.93 -23.10 -14.24
N ASN A 274 -2.79 -23.90 -15.29
CA ASN A 274 -3.47 -23.69 -16.58
C ASN A 274 -3.37 -22.25 -17.11
N GLY A 275 -2.17 -21.64 -16.99
CA GLY A 275 -1.93 -20.27 -17.42
C GLY A 275 -2.47 -19.16 -16.49
N THR A 276 -3.08 -19.52 -15.37
CA THR A 276 -3.61 -18.59 -14.35
C THR A 276 -2.72 -18.61 -13.13
N ASP A 277 -2.34 -17.44 -12.63
CA ASP A 277 -1.61 -17.33 -11.37
C ASP A 277 -2.55 -17.72 -10.22
N CYS A 278 -2.15 -18.72 -9.42
CA CYS A 278 -2.92 -19.26 -8.30
C CYS A 278 -2.11 -19.20 -7.01
N LEU A 279 -2.81 -18.98 -5.91
CA LEU A 279 -2.30 -19.19 -4.56
C LEU A 279 -2.63 -20.63 -4.16
N VAL A 280 -1.62 -21.38 -3.70
CA VAL A 280 -1.76 -22.77 -3.29
C VAL A 280 -1.32 -22.94 -1.86
N VAL A 281 -2.09 -23.70 -1.10
CA VAL A 281 -1.77 -24.11 0.26
C VAL A 281 -1.83 -25.63 0.33
N ASN A 282 -0.73 -26.26 0.72
CA ASN A 282 -0.65 -27.71 0.87
C ASN A 282 -0.66 -28.11 2.33
N GLN A 283 -1.34 -29.24 2.62
CA GLN A 283 -1.30 -29.89 3.92
C GLN A 283 -1.20 -31.40 3.73
N THR A 284 -0.41 -32.03 4.56
CA THR A 284 -0.29 -33.49 4.60
C THR A 284 -0.94 -34.01 5.88
N SER A 285 -1.70 -35.07 5.76
CA SER A 285 -2.23 -35.81 6.90
C SER A 285 -1.15 -36.66 7.54
N GLU A 286 -0.91 -36.48 8.81
CA GLU A 286 0.06 -37.30 9.58
C GLU A 286 -0.47 -38.73 9.82
N GLU A 287 -1.79 -38.92 9.82
CA GLU A 287 -2.40 -40.18 10.17
C GLU A 287 -2.43 -41.18 9.00
N ASN A 288 -2.68 -40.69 7.79
CA ASN A 288 -2.90 -41.55 6.62
C ASN A 288 -2.00 -41.22 5.42
N GLY A 289 -1.10 -40.22 5.55
CA GLY A 289 -0.17 -39.82 4.50
C GLY A 289 -0.80 -39.18 3.28
N MET A 290 -2.08 -38.79 3.35
CA MET A 290 -2.78 -38.12 2.25
C MET A 290 -2.35 -36.65 2.14
N HIS A 291 -2.35 -36.13 0.92
CA HIS A 291 -2.01 -34.75 0.63
C HIS A 291 -3.25 -33.98 0.16
N PHE A 292 -3.43 -32.80 0.72
CA PHE A 292 -4.53 -31.89 0.41
C PHE A 292 -3.97 -30.58 -0.12
N ALA A 293 -4.38 -30.16 -1.31
CA ALA A 293 -3.95 -28.90 -1.91
C ALA A 293 -5.17 -28.00 -2.16
N ALA A 294 -5.21 -26.87 -1.46
CA ALA A 294 -6.18 -25.83 -1.72
C ALA A 294 -5.64 -24.88 -2.77
N VAL A 295 -6.40 -24.56 -3.79
CA VAL A 295 -5.99 -23.72 -4.91
C VAL A 295 -6.98 -22.56 -5.06
N LEU A 296 -6.49 -21.31 -5.05
CA LEU A 296 -7.32 -20.13 -5.22
C LEU A 296 -6.73 -19.22 -6.32
N PRO A 297 -7.51 -18.88 -7.37
CA PRO A 297 -7.03 -17.98 -8.40
C PRO A 297 -6.65 -16.62 -7.83
N MET A 298 -5.45 -16.10 -8.20
CA MET A 298 -4.96 -14.81 -7.75
C MET A 298 -5.89 -13.65 -8.14
N ALA A 299 -6.63 -13.82 -9.23
CA ALA A 299 -7.66 -12.87 -9.64
C ALA A 299 -8.74 -12.67 -8.56
N VAL A 300 -9.11 -13.73 -7.84
CA VAL A 300 -10.08 -13.69 -6.73
C VAL A 300 -9.47 -13.02 -5.51
N VAL A 301 -8.25 -13.43 -5.14
CA VAL A 301 -7.48 -12.85 -4.03
C VAL A 301 -7.32 -11.33 -4.21
N MET A 302 -7.00 -10.91 -5.44
CA MET A 302 -6.70 -9.52 -5.76
C MET A 302 -7.91 -8.70 -6.23
N GLN A 303 -9.12 -9.25 -6.26
CA GLN A 303 -10.29 -8.55 -6.80
C GLN A 303 -10.57 -7.22 -6.07
N ASN A 304 -10.59 -7.26 -4.75
CA ASN A 304 -10.80 -6.08 -3.93
C ASN A 304 -9.61 -5.11 -4.00
N PHE A 305 -8.39 -5.65 -4.00
CA PHE A 305 -7.17 -4.86 -4.16
C PHE A 305 -7.15 -4.10 -5.49
N GLN A 306 -7.56 -4.73 -6.60
CA GLN A 306 -7.63 -4.05 -7.90
C GLN A 306 -8.61 -2.89 -7.93
N ARG A 307 -9.77 -3.01 -7.24
CA ARG A 307 -10.74 -1.90 -7.12
C ARG A 307 -10.13 -0.72 -6.37
N ILE A 308 -9.49 -1.00 -5.23
CA ILE A 308 -8.85 0.01 -4.40
C ILE A 308 -7.67 0.64 -5.14
N ARG A 309 -6.86 -0.14 -5.83
CA ARG A 309 -5.75 0.35 -6.65
C ARG A 309 -6.23 1.31 -7.75
N ARG A 310 -7.33 0.99 -8.46
CA ARG A 310 -7.92 1.89 -9.46
C ARG A 310 -8.41 3.19 -8.83
N ALA A 311 -9.10 3.12 -7.69
CA ALA A 311 -9.55 4.30 -6.96
C ALA A 311 -8.37 5.17 -6.49
N ALA A 312 -7.33 4.56 -5.94
CA ALA A 312 -6.11 5.25 -5.52
C ALA A 312 -5.43 5.99 -6.69
N TRP A 313 -5.29 5.34 -7.85
CA TRP A 313 -4.75 5.97 -9.04
C TRP A 313 -5.62 7.13 -9.55
N LEU A 314 -6.96 7.00 -9.50
CA LEU A 314 -7.86 8.09 -9.86
C LEU A 314 -7.71 9.30 -8.93
N ILE A 315 -7.63 9.06 -7.61
CA ILE A 315 -7.42 10.12 -6.62
C ILE A 315 -6.08 10.81 -6.83
N LEU A 316 -5.01 10.04 -7.03
CA LEU A 316 -3.68 10.59 -7.32
C LEU A 316 -3.68 11.42 -8.61
N PHE A 317 -4.28 10.91 -9.68
CA PHE A 317 -4.34 11.62 -10.95
C PHE A 317 -5.13 12.94 -10.84
N THR A 318 -6.30 12.91 -10.21
CA THR A 318 -7.10 14.12 -10.00
C THR A 318 -6.38 15.12 -9.08
N GLY A 319 -5.74 14.64 -8.01
CA GLY A 319 -4.90 15.44 -7.12
C GLY A 319 -3.74 16.11 -7.87
N ALA A 320 -3.02 15.34 -8.68
CA ALA A 320 -1.90 15.86 -9.49
C ALA A 320 -2.34 16.93 -10.49
N VAL A 321 -3.46 16.73 -11.19
CA VAL A 321 -4.02 17.73 -12.12
C VAL A 321 -4.38 19.02 -11.38
N LEU A 322 -5.02 18.89 -10.22
CA LEU A 322 -5.42 20.03 -9.39
C LEU A 322 -4.20 20.78 -8.85
N GLU A 323 -3.19 20.07 -8.36
CA GLU A 323 -1.95 20.64 -7.82
C GLU A 323 -1.12 21.34 -8.92
N ILE A 324 -0.98 20.73 -10.09
CA ILE A 324 -0.36 21.36 -11.26
C ILE A 324 -1.13 22.63 -11.66
N GLY A 325 -2.46 22.55 -11.69
CA GLY A 325 -3.31 23.72 -11.99
C GLY A 325 -3.14 24.85 -10.99
N LEU A 326 -3.15 24.54 -9.70
CA LEU A 326 -2.89 25.53 -8.64
C LEU A 326 -1.45 26.04 -8.70
N GLY A 327 -0.48 25.17 -8.90
CA GLY A 327 0.94 25.55 -9.05
C GLY A 327 1.16 26.51 -10.21
N CYS A 328 0.55 26.27 -11.37
CA CYS A 328 0.56 27.16 -12.51
C CYS A 328 -0.11 28.51 -12.19
N CYS A 329 -1.27 28.48 -11.52
CA CYS A 329 -2.00 29.68 -11.13
C CYS A 329 -1.18 30.56 -10.16
N PHE A 330 -0.58 29.94 -9.14
CA PHE A 330 0.32 30.61 -8.20
C PHE A 330 1.59 31.12 -8.88
N ALA A 331 2.22 30.31 -9.71
CA ALA A 331 3.42 30.73 -10.45
C ALA A 331 3.15 31.97 -11.31
N LEU A 332 2.02 32.02 -12.02
CA LEU A 332 1.63 33.17 -12.81
C LEU A 332 1.30 34.38 -11.93
N ARG A 333 0.61 34.18 -10.81
CA ARG A 333 0.21 35.27 -9.90
C ARG A 333 1.41 35.89 -9.17
N TYR A 334 2.35 35.09 -8.71
CA TYR A 334 3.53 35.58 -7.98
C TYR A 334 4.69 36.01 -8.89
N SER A 335 4.82 35.45 -10.08
CA SER A 335 5.84 35.85 -11.03
C SER A 335 5.58 37.25 -11.63
N LYS A 336 4.32 37.65 -11.82
CA LYS A 336 3.94 38.94 -12.41
C LYS A 336 4.42 40.17 -11.61
N PRO A 337 4.24 40.25 -10.26
CA PRO A 337 4.74 41.36 -9.47
C PRO A 337 6.26 41.48 -9.50
N ILE A 338 6.97 40.33 -9.43
CA ILE A 338 8.43 40.29 -9.47
C ILE A 338 8.94 40.79 -10.81
N HIS A 339 8.30 40.39 -11.89
CA HIS A 339 8.66 40.83 -13.23
C HIS A 339 8.43 42.35 -13.42
N ASN A 340 7.32 42.88 -12.90
CA ASN A 340 7.04 44.33 -12.93
C ASN A 340 8.09 45.13 -12.12
N LEU A 341 8.55 44.58 -10.99
CA LEU A 341 9.62 45.22 -10.20
C LEU A 341 10.94 45.24 -10.99
N ILE A 342 11.30 44.14 -11.63
CA ILE A 342 12.51 44.08 -12.46
C ILE A 342 12.42 45.03 -13.67
N ASP A 343 11.28 45.07 -14.35
CA ASP A 343 11.06 46.00 -15.49
C ASP A 343 11.15 47.48 -15.02
N ASN A 344 10.58 47.84 -13.86
CA ASN A 344 10.64 49.20 -13.31
C ASN A 344 12.09 49.58 -12.90
N MET A 345 12.81 48.64 -12.27
CA MET A 345 14.22 48.85 -11.93
C MET A 345 15.10 49.00 -13.18
N GLN A 346 14.89 48.20 -14.23
CA GLN A 346 15.60 48.38 -15.50
C GLN A 346 15.34 49.73 -16.12
N GLY A 347 14.11 50.25 -16.05
CA GLY A 347 13.76 51.58 -16.50
C GLY A 347 14.49 52.69 -15.76
N PHE A 348 14.67 52.52 -14.43
CA PHE A 348 15.39 53.48 -13.59
C PHE A 348 16.89 53.53 -13.91
N PHE A 349 17.56 52.41 -14.02
CA PHE A 349 18.98 52.31 -14.33
C PHE A 349 19.35 52.73 -15.77
N MET A 350 18.41 52.60 -16.74
CA MET A 350 18.62 53.07 -18.10
C MET A 350 18.61 54.58 -18.22
N LEU A 351 17.97 55.30 -17.28
CA LEU A 351 17.93 56.76 -17.24
C LEU A 351 19.23 57.36 -16.72
N GLU A 352 20.04 56.60 -15.99
CA GLU A 352 21.26 57.08 -15.31
C GLU A 352 22.56 56.67 -16.01
N ASP A 353 22.51 56.11 -17.22
CA ASP A 353 23.69 55.69 -18.01
C ASP A 353 24.64 54.71 -17.29
N ARG A 354 24.15 54.10 -16.23
CA ARG A 354 24.86 53.01 -15.52
C ARG A 354 24.56 51.68 -16.17
N GLU A 355 25.44 51.24 -17.05
CA GLU A 355 25.44 49.86 -17.52
C GLU A 355 25.80 48.91 -16.34
N ILE A 356 24.79 48.36 -15.65
CA ILE A 356 25.00 47.15 -14.84
C ILE A 356 25.33 46.07 -15.87
N HIS A 357 26.61 45.76 -16.03
CA HIS A 357 27.08 44.74 -16.97
C HIS A 357 26.30 43.46 -16.78
N LYS A 358 25.52 43.10 -17.77
CA LYS A 358 24.86 41.82 -17.93
C LYS A 358 25.92 40.73 -18.03
N THR A 359 26.39 40.21 -16.91
CA THR A 359 27.00 38.88 -16.89
C THR A 359 25.90 37.87 -17.10
N GLU A 360 26.04 37.04 -18.10
CA GLU A 360 25.01 36.13 -18.69
C GLU A 360 24.41 35.09 -17.70
N ASN A 361 24.77 35.12 -16.41
CA ASN A 361 24.41 34.07 -15.44
C ASN A 361 23.89 34.57 -14.06
N ILE A 362 23.41 35.80 -13.97
CA ILE A 362 22.88 36.35 -12.70
C ILE A 362 21.42 35.96 -12.53
N SER A 363 21.04 35.40 -11.37
CA SER A 363 19.65 35.09 -11.06
C SER A 363 18.83 36.38 -10.88
N GLU A 364 17.50 36.29 -11.13
CA GLU A 364 16.60 37.45 -10.97
C GLU A 364 16.58 37.98 -9.54
N TYR A 365 16.77 37.13 -8.53
CA TYR A 365 16.93 37.51 -7.12
C TYR A 365 18.23 38.30 -6.88
N GLU A 366 19.33 37.83 -7.43
CA GLU A 366 20.62 38.49 -7.34
C GLU A 366 20.62 39.85 -8.06
N TYR A 367 19.86 39.95 -9.17
CA TYR A 367 19.64 41.20 -9.87
C TYR A 367 18.84 42.19 -9.02
N LEU A 368 17.76 41.73 -8.36
CA LEU A 368 16.98 42.55 -7.43
C LEU A 368 17.82 42.98 -6.21
N GLU A 369 18.61 42.09 -5.63
CA GLU A 369 19.48 42.36 -4.51
C GLU A 369 20.52 43.45 -4.85
N LYS A 370 21.21 43.30 -5.98
CA LYS A 370 22.15 44.30 -6.48
C LYS A 370 21.47 45.65 -6.78
N GLY A 371 20.26 45.60 -7.33
CA GLY A 371 19.49 46.81 -7.59
C GLY A 371 19.04 47.51 -6.34
N VAL A 372 18.62 46.80 -5.30
CA VAL A 372 18.25 47.39 -4.01
C VAL A 372 19.48 47.98 -3.32
N HIS A 373 20.63 47.32 -3.37
CA HIS A 373 21.86 47.85 -2.82
C HIS A 373 22.31 49.14 -3.53
N ALA A 374 22.23 49.18 -4.86
CA ALA A 374 22.55 50.37 -5.61
C ALA A 374 21.63 51.56 -5.26
N LEU A 375 20.32 51.32 -5.08
CA LEU A 375 19.39 52.38 -4.64
C LEU A 375 19.65 52.84 -3.21
N LEU A 376 20.08 51.95 -2.32
CA LEU A 376 20.48 52.32 -0.95
C LEU A 376 21.74 53.17 -0.92
N ASP A 377 22.73 52.81 -1.74
CA ASP A 377 23.98 53.58 -1.88
C ASP A 377 23.70 54.96 -2.47
N ASP A 378 22.85 55.07 -3.50
CA ASP A 378 22.44 56.35 -4.08
C ASP A 378 21.65 57.20 -3.07
N TYR A 379 20.74 56.60 -2.29
CA TYR A 379 20.03 57.31 -1.22
C TYR A 379 20.98 57.85 -0.13
N GLN A 380 21.97 57.03 0.28
CA GLN A 380 22.95 57.43 1.27
C GLN A 380 23.84 58.58 0.74
N SER A 381 24.29 58.50 -0.52
CA SER A 381 25.09 59.53 -1.15
C SER A 381 24.33 60.84 -1.33
N LEU A 382 23.04 60.74 -1.75
CA LEU A 382 22.18 61.92 -1.86
C LEU A 382 21.93 62.57 -0.50
N ASN A 383 21.71 61.78 0.53
CA ASN A 383 21.52 62.29 1.90
C ASN A 383 22.79 62.94 2.46
N ALA A 384 23.97 62.41 2.16
CA ALA A 384 25.25 63.00 2.52
C ALA A 384 25.47 64.33 1.78
N MET A 385 25.16 64.43 0.47
CA MET A 385 25.22 65.64 -0.30
C MET A 385 24.27 66.75 0.23
N LEU A 386 23.02 66.33 0.59
CA LEU A 386 22.07 67.27 1.20
C LEU A 386 22.56 67.80 2.55
N GLN A 387 23.12 66.92 3.38
CA GLN A 387 23.74 67.38 4.65
C GLN A 387 24.90 68.30 4.42
N GLU A 388 25.78 67.98 3.48
CA GLU A 388 26.93 68.86 3.16
C GLU A 388 26.48 70.23 2.64
N LYS A 389 25.42 70.23 1.77
CA LYS A 389 24.83 71.47 1.27
C LYS A 389 24.26 72.31 2.41
N THR A 390 23.50 71.70 3.30
CA THR A 390 22.90 72.40 4.44
C THR A 390 23.96 72.99 5.38
N VAL A 391 25.04 72.22 5.60
CA VAL A 391 26.20 72.75 6.43
C VAL A 391 26.89 73.92 5.74
N LYS A 392 27.09 73.89 4.42
CA LYS A 392 27.66 74.99 3.65
C LYS A 392 26.74 76.22 3.66
N GLU A 393 25.44 76.06 3.49
CA GLU A 393 24.48 77.17 3.54
C GLU A 393 24.42 77.77 4.90
N ARG A 394 24.41 77.01 5.97
CA ARG A 394 24.53 77.50 7.35
C ARG A 394 25.85 78.31 7.59
N ARG A 395 26.95 77.78 7.13
CA ARG A 395 28.24 78.41 7.25
C ARG A 395 28.27 79.78 6.52
N ASN A 396 27.75 79.78 5.30
CA ASN A 396 27.71 81.00 4.48
C ASN A 396 26.83 82.04 5.12
N PHE A 397 25.64 81.72 5.58
CA PHE A 397 24.74 82.61 6.31
C PHE A 397 25.42 83.19 7.56
N LEU A 398 26.00 82.35 8.39
CA LEU A 398 26.65 82.80 9.63
C LEU A 398 27.87 83.69 9.33
N THR A 399 28.66 83.46 8.27
CA THR A 399 29.74 84.31 7.82
C THR A 399 29.21 85.65 7.39
N LEU A 400 28.18 85.79 6.58
CA LEU A 400 27.54 86.97 6.12
C LEU A 400 26.97 87.79 7.31
N LEU A 401 26.35 87.10 8.25
CA LEU A 401 25.78 87.68 9.47
C LEU A 401 26.91 88.31 10.33
N MET A 402 28.02 87.60 10.52
CA MET A 402 29.15 88.09 11.33
C MET A 402 29.89 89.28 10.67
N ASN A 403 29.90 89.30 9.35
CA ASN A 403 30.53 90.44 8.60
C ASN A 403 29.64 91.67 8.50
N GLY A 404 28.35 91.57 8.94
CA GLY A 404 27.39 92.69 8.87
C GLY A 404 26.97 93.03 7.45
N GLU A 405 26.91 91.98 6.56
CA GLU A 405 26.65 92.22 5.14
C GLU A 405 25.14 92.22 4.82
N PHE A 406 24.26 92.22 5.84
CA PHE A 406 22.78 92.26 5.65
C PHE A 406 22.29 93.71 5.84
N ASP A 407 21.56 94.21 4.83
CA ASP A 407 20.98 95.59 4.80
C ASP A 407 19.71 95.73 5.62
N THR A 408 18.96 94.69 5.85
CA THR A 408 17.65 94.72 6.57
C THR A 408 17.41 93.46 7.41
N GLU A 409 16.64 93.59 8.51
CA GLU A 409 16.20 92.47 9.37
C GLU A 409 15.42 91.36 8.60
N LEU A 410 14.64 91.81 7.63
CA LEU A 410 13.84 90.87 6.80
C LEU A 410 14.75 89.92 5.98
N ASN A 411 15.87 90.45 5.43
CA ASN A 411 16.84 89.67 4.68
C ASN A 411 17.55 88.68 5.59
N ILE A 412 17.81 89.00 6.85
CA ILE A 412 18.41 88.07 7.82
C ILE A 412 17.49 86.90 8.12
N ILE A 413 16.22 87.20 8.32
CA ILE A 413 15.20 86.11 8.64
C ILE A 413 14.99 85.20 7.44
N GLU A 414 14.98 85.77 6.24
CA GLU A 414 14.75 84.95 5.00
C GLU A 414 15.94 84.04 4.70
N GLU A 415 17.15 84.57 4.76
CA GLU A 415 18.39 83.83 4.55
C GLU A 415 18.65 82.81 5.67
N ALA A 416 18.32 83.15 6.92
CA ALA A 416 18.37 82.20 8.03
C ALA A 416 17.41 80.98 7.78
N ALA A 417 16.20 81.27 7.28
CA ALA A 417 15.28 80.20 6.96
C ALA A 417 15.80 79.32 5.83
N HIS A 418 16.41 79.89 4.81
CA HIS A 418 17.09 79.13 3.74
C HIS A 418 18.24 78.27 4.26
N ALA A 419 18.98 78.77 5.25
CA ALA A 419 20.04 78.02 5.91
C ALA A 419 19.54 77.00 6.94
N GLY A 420 18.21 76.88 7.11
CA GLY A 420 17.57 75.95 8.09
C GLY A 420 17.81 76.42 9.54
N ILE A 421 18.02 77.77 9.75
CA ILE A 421 18.20 78.37 11.06
C ILE A 421 16.90 79.14 11.38
N ARG A 422 16.23 78.76 12.46
CA ARG A 422 15.07 79.55 12.97
C ARG A 422 15.50 80.65 13.82
N LEU A 423 15.44 81.91 13.31
CA LEU A 423 15.55 83.09 14.10
C LEU A 423 14.18 83.49 14.62
N VAL A 424 14.10 83.74 15.93
CA VAL A 424 12.88 84.25 16.56
C VAL A 424 13.09 85.78 16.60
N GLN A 425 12.01 86.62 16.38
CA GLN A 425 12.10 88.07 16.49
C GLN A 425 12.44 88.54 17.93
N LYS A 426 13.73 88.46 18.24
CA LYS A 426 14.31 88.86 19.52
C LYS A 426 15.73 89.45 19.29
N ASP A 427 16.23 90.19 20.24
CA ASP A 427 17.61 90.62 20.20
C ASP A 427 18.59 89.48 20.40
N TYR A 428 19.53 89.34 19.49
CA TYR A 428 20.58 88.31 19.54
C TYR A 428 21.93 89.02 19.92
N TYR A 429 22.70 88.30 20.72
CA TYR A 429 24.07 88.63 20.96
C TYR A 429 24.99 87.54 20.51
N VAL A 430 26.21 87.98 20.10
CA VAL A 430 27.25 87.03 19.64
C VAL A 430 28.38 87.10 20.67
N LEU A 431 28.66 85.91 21.25
CA LEU A 431 29.78 85.70 22.14
C LEU A 431 30.91 85.05 21.35
N VAL A 432 32.09 85.62 21.32
CA VAL A 432 33.24 85.01 20.66
C VAL A 432 34.22 84.50 21.71
N PHE A 433 34.47 83.19 21.63
CA PHE A 433 35.43 82.56 22.52
C PHE A 433 36.70 82.27 21.74
N GLY A 434 37.85 82.62 22.28
CA GLY A 434 39.19 82.40 21.72
C GLY A 434 40.02 81.48 22.63
N SER A 435 40.78 80.58 22.05
CA SER A 435 41.69 79.72 22.78
C SER A 435 42.94 79.43 21.93
N GLU A 436 44.11 79.38 22.57
CA GLU A 436 45.38 79.00 21.91
C GLU A 436 45.33 77.50 21.48
N GLU A 437 44.46 76.70 22.13
CA GLU A 437 44.21 75.31 21.77
C GLU A 437 42.88 75.20 20.99
N GLY A 438 42.82 75.65 19.76
CA GLY A 438 41.60 75.76 18.95
C GLY A 438 40.85 74.39 18.74
N GLU A 439 41.53 73.26 18.59
CA GLU A 439 40.90 71.96 18.45
C GLU A 439 40.10 71.57 19.68
N LYS A 440 40.55 71.84 20.89
CA LYS A 440 39.84 71.62 22.13
C LYS A 440 38.60 72.52 22.24
N LEU A 441 38.74 73.78 21.84
CA LEU A 441 37.62 74.70 21.82
C LEU A 441 36.54 74.28 20.86
N LEU A 442 36.91 73.82 19.65
CA LEU A 442 36.00 73.37 18.64
C LEU A 442 35.28 72.04 19.05
N SER A 443 35.99 71.17 19.73
CA SER A 443 35.42 69.95 20.26
C SER A 443 34.41 70.17 21.40
N ALA A 444 34.72 71.13 22.27
CA ALA A 444 33.83 71.58 23.35
C ALA A 444 32.57 72.29 22.79
N ALA A 445 32.73 73.16 21.81
CA ALA A 445 31.64 73.84 21.14
C ALA A 445 30.70 72.85 20.43
N LYS A 446 31.22 71.82 19.74
CA LYS A 446 30.44 70.77 19.14
C LYS A 446 29.63 69.96 20.18
N LYS A 447 30.23 69.67 21.32
CA LYS A 447 29.58 68.97 22.41
C LYS A 447 28.46 69.79 23.07
N CYS A 448 28.65 71.09 23.18
CA CYS A 448 27.61 72.04 23.65
C CYS A 448 26.48 72.19 22.64
N ALA A 449 26.77 72.26 21.35
CA ALA A 449 25.78 72.33 20.29
C ALA A 449 24.89 71.04 20.20
N GLU A 450 25.39 69.88 20.63
CA GLU A 450 24.64 68.63 20.68
C GLU A 450 23.70 68.56 21.90
N THR A 451 23.97 69.29 22.97
CA THR A 451 23.23 69.30 24.23
C THR A 451 22.13 70.35 24.31
N GLU A 452 22.29 71.47 23.65
CA GLU A 452 21.38 72.63 23.70
C GLU A 452 20.93 73.05 22.29
N THR A 453 19.72 72.71 21.93
CA THR A 453 19.15 72.92 20.58
C THR A 453 18.88 74.38 20.21
N GLU A 454 18.94 75.27 21.14
CA GLU A 454 18.68 76.70 20.93
C GLU A 454 19.97 77.59 20.76
N GLN A 455 21.11 76.94 20.92
CA GLN A 455 22.41 77.60 20.79
C GLN A 455 23.04 77.28 19.43
N ILE A 456 23.44 78.34 18.69
CA ILE A 456 24.09 78.17 17.39
C ILE A 456 25.57 78.50 17.55
N TRP A 457 26.37 77.43 17.53
CA TRP A 457 27.84 77.55 17.62
C TRP A 457 28.44 77.58 16.23
N TYR A 458 29.33 78.53 15.99
CA TYR A 458 29.94 78.68 14.70
C TYR A 458 31.47 78.91 14.84
N PRO A 459 32.33 78.13 14.18
CA PRO A 459 33.75 78.29 14.14
C PRO A 459 34.08 79.50 13.24
N VAL A 460 34.62 80.57 13.80
CA VAL A 460 35.01 81.78 13.09
C VAL A 460 36.34 81.52 12.39
N ASP A 461 37.30 81.06 13.13
CA ASP A 461 38.62 80.68 12.65
C ASP A 461 39.18 79.50 13.48
N PRO A 462 40.38 78.95 13.20
CA PRO A 462 40.92 77.79 13.94
C PRO A 462 41.10 78.06 15.45
N THR A 463 41.05 79.25 15.91
CA THR A 463 41.30 79.63 17.31
C THR A 463 40.09 80.28 17.98
N HIS A 464 39.06 80.63 17.21
CA HIS A 464 37.87 81.30 17.71
C HIS A 464 36.59 80.63 17.29
N VAL A 465 35.62 80.55 18.25
CA VAL A 465 34.27 80.04 18.05
C VAL A 465 33.28 81.11 18.53
N ALA A 466 32.27 81.39 17.69
CA ALA A 466 31.18 82.29 18.04
C ALA A 466 29.95 81.48 18.46
N LEU A 467 29.27 81.95 19.49
CA LEU A 467 27.97 81.48 19.94
C LEU A 467 26.96 82.59 19.65
N LEU A 468 25.93 82.26 18.85
CA LEU A 468 24.80 83.13 18.63
C LEU A 468 23.68 82.70 19.58
N GLN A 469 23.26 83.61 20.47
CA GLN A 469 22.25 83.40 21.47
C GLN A 469 21.25 84.52 21.53
N TYR A 470 19.98 84.30 21.73
CA TYR A 470 19.00 85.39 21.91
C TYR A 470 18.88 85.80 23.37
N CYS A 471 18.49 87.09 23.61
CA CYS A 471 18.24 87.60 24.95
C CYS A 471 16.92 86.98 25.51
N THR A 472 16.99 86.37 26.67
CA THR A 472 15.82 86.00 27.47
C THR A 472 15.71 86.88 28.68
N GLU A 473 14.49 87.18 29.17
CA GLU A 473 14.28 87.99 30.37
C GLU A 473 14.96 87.43 31.63
N GLU A 474 15.34 86.17 31.62
CA GLU A 474 16.01 85.48 32.73
C GLU A 474 17.56 85.72 32.71
N ASN A 475 18.11 86.26 31.65
CA ASN A 475 19.54 86.53 31.53
C ASN A 475 19.77 87.91 30.91
N PRO A 476 19.50 89.05 31.68
CA PRO A 476 19.91 90.35 31.25
C PRO A 476 21.43 90.44 31.38
N MET A 477 22.14 91.02 30.38
CA MET A 477 23.60 91.24 30.38
C MET A 477 24.13 91.75 31.70
#